data_fc256fac77f5ff72c66359fb4ab15a26
#
_entry.id   fc256fac77f5ff72c66359fb4ab15a26
#
_cell.length_a   1.000
_cell.length_b   1.000
_cell.length_c   1.000
_cell.angle_alpha   90.00
_cell.angle_beta   90.00
_cell.angle_gamma   90.00
#
_symmetry.space_group_name_H-M   'P 1'
#
loop_
_entity.id
_entity.type
_entity.pdbx_description
1 polymer ?
#
loop_
_entity_poly.entity_id
_entity_poly.type
_entity_poly.pdbx_seq_one_letter_code
_entity_poly.pdbx_strand_id
1 'polypeptide(L)'
;MPLATFSISEALQLGQFVLAAYDLFTAGDPAVFTPPGGYTLVTKIYADDITDGVPDYKVFGFIARSGPDVIVAIRGTEGVFEWIMDFLFIPVLFPYVNAGRTERGFTNFYSSFHTGADSSTPRVVDALRTLTAGGTVQTLEIAGHSLGSALATLLAIDVAGNGVFASPTVYTFASPRVGDKVFAGTYDGLVPNTWRVANLNDIVTYLPPPFAGYVHVDSEVPINSDDRTKHTISCWHQLRTYLNTLDSSVALDADCVPA
;
A
#
# COMPACT_ATOMS: atom_id res chain seq x y z
N MET A 1 13.09 -18.61 9.34
CA MET A 1 11.75 -19.23 9.51
C MET A 1 11.25 -19.57 8.12
N PRO A 2 10.42 -20.61 7.94
CA PRO A 2 9.80 -20.82 6.64
C PRO A 2 8.96 -19.56 6.32
N LEU A 3 9.08 -19.08 5.08
CA LEU A 3 8.22 -18.02 4.57
C LEU A 3 6.76 -18.48 4.74
N ALA A 4 5.89 -17.62 5.24
CA ALA A 4 4.46 -17.88 5.24
C ALA A 4 4.00 -18.16 3.79
N THR A 5 2.91 -18.89 3.60
CA THR A 5 2.32 -19.10 2.28
C THR A 5 1.26 -18.05 2.01
N PHE A 6 1.09 -17.65 0.76
CA PHE A 6 -0.01 -16.76 0.36
C PHE A 6 -1.36 -17.30 0.83
N SER A 7 -2.17 -16.43 1.42
CA SER A 7 -3.51 -16.75 1.91
C SER A 7 -4.55 -15.86 1.21
N ILE A 8 -5.48 -16.49 0.48
CA ILE A 8 -6.60 -15.75 -0.14
C ILE A 8 -7.47 -15.08 0.92
N SER A 9 -7.73 -15.74 2.04
CA SER A 9 -8.57 -15.16 3.12
C SER A 9 -7.92 -13.92 3.74
N GLU A 10 -6.61 -13.94 3.94
CA GLU A 10 -5.85 -12.81 4.45
C GLU A 10 -5.79 -11.66 3.43
N ALA A 11 -5.57 -11.98 2.14
CA ALA A 11 -5.63 -11.00 1.06
C ALA A 11 -6.99 -10.32 0.98
N LEU A 12 -8.09 -11.07 1.09
CA LEU A 12 -9.45 -10.54 1.10
C LEU A 12 -9.69 -9.65 2.34
N GLN A 13 -9.29 -10.10 3.52
CA GLN A 13 -9.40 -9.32 4.74
C GLN A 13 -8.66 -8.00 4.61
N LEU A 14 -7.38 -8.03 4.24
CA LEU A 14 -6.56 -6.82 4.11
C LEU A 14 -7.05 -5.91 2.99
N GLY A 15 -7.56 -6.48 1.88
CA GLY A 15 -8.24 -5.73 0.84
C GLY A 15 -9.47 -4.96 1.34
N GLN A 16 -10.26 -5.52 2.27
CA GLN A 16 -11.37 -4.80 2.91
C GLN A 16 -10.88 -3.61 3.77
N PHE A 17 -9.74 -3.75 4.44
CA PHE A 17 -9.14 -2.62 5.17
C PHE A 17 -8.68 -1.51 4.22
N VAL A 18 -8.13 -1.87 3.06
CA VAL A 18 -7.75 -0.88 2.03
C VAL A 18 -8.99 -0.22 1.41
N LEU A 19 -10.08 -0.97 1.16
CA LEU A 19 -11.37 -0.37 0.75
C LEU A 19 -11.86 0.63 1.80
N ALA A 20 -11.81 0.27 3.08
CA ALA A 20 -12.20 1.17 4.16
C ALA A 20 -11.34 2.45 4.23
N ALA A 21 -10.07 2.40 3.78
CA ALA A 21 -9.24 3.60 3.65
C ALA A 21 -9.71 4.52 2.50
N TYR A 22 -10.21 3.95 1.39
CA TYR A 22 -10.87 4.72 0.34
C TYR A 22 -12.19 5.33 0.83
N ASP A 23 -13.02 4.55 1.54
CA ASP A 23 -14.30 5.04 2.10
C ASP A 23 -14.07 6.17 3.10
N LEU A 24 -13.02 6.08 3.94
CA LEU A 24 -12.62 7.11 4.89
C LEU A 24 -12.27 8.43 4.18
N PHE A 25 -11.55 8.36 3.08
CA PHE A 25 -11.22 9.52 2.25
C PHE A 25 -12.45 10.11 1.57
N THR A 26 -13.28 9.28 0.91
CA THR A 26 -14.49 9.70 0.20
C THR A 26 -15.53 10.34 1.14
N ALA A 27 -15.59 9.88 2.39
CA ALA A 27 -16.43 10.48 3.43
C ALA A 27 -15.92 11.84 3.95
N GLY A 28 -14.79 12.35 3.43
CA GLY A 28 -14.24 13.67 3.80
C GLY A 28 -13.58 13.67 5.18
N ASP A 29 -12.90 12.61 5.53
CA ASP A 29 -12.16 12.49 6.80
C ASP A 29 -13.04 12.69 8.06
N PRO A 30 -14.10 11.89 8.28
CA PRO A 30 -15.01 12.09 9.39
C PRO A 30 -14.29 11.95 10.74
N ALA A 31 -14.71 12.71 11.75
CA ALA A 31 -14.15 12.66 13.09
C ALA A 31 -14.27 11.26 13.73
N VAL A 32 -15.31 10.51 13.36
CA VAL A 32 -15.54 9.13 13.83
C VAL A 32 -15.41 8.19 12.64
N PHE A 33 -14.51 7.23 12.75
CA PHE A 33 -14.29 6.16 11.79
C PHE A 33 -14.10 4.84 12.54
N THR A 34 -14.76 3.79 12.09
CA THR A 34 -14.65 2.44 12.67
C THR A 34 -14.03 1.51 11.62
N PRO A 35 -12.82 1.00 11.87
CA PRO A 35 -12.21 -0.01 11.01
C PRO A 35 -13.04 -1.29 10.92
N PRO A 36 -12.90 -2.08 9.83
CA PRO A 36 -13.60 -3.36 9.71
C PRO A 36 -13.13 -4.40 10.74
N GLY A 37 -13.86 -5.53 10.82
CA GLY A 37 -13.42 -6.73 11.53
C GLY A 37 -13.29 -6.60 13.05
N GLY A 38 -13.93 -5.61 13.69
CA GLY A 38 -13.85 -5.42 15.15
C GLY A 38 -12.53 -4.80 15.63
N TYR A 39 -11.72 -4.28 14.69
CA TYR A 39 -10.54 -3.50 15.04
C TYR A 39 -10.90 -2.11 15.54
N THR A 40 -10.05 -1.55 16.39
CA THR A 40 -10.14 -0.18 16.89
C THR A 40 -9.16 0.71 16.11
N LEU A 41 -9.58 1.91 15.74
CA LEU A 41 -8.69 2.91 15.14
C LEU A 41 -7.61 3.32 16.17
N VAL A 42 -6.35 3.21 15.75
CA VAL A 42 -5.22 3.76 16.52
C VAL A 42 -4.97 5.20 16.07
N THR A 43 -4.81 5.42 14.77
CA THR A 43 -4.65 6.75 14.17
C THR A 43 -4.94 6.70 12.69
N LYS A 44 -5.26 7.83 12.10
CA LYS A 44 -5.30 8.02 10.64
C LYS A 44 -3.89 8.30 10.11
N ILE A 45 -3.71 8.09 8.83
CA ILE A 45 -2.47 8.38 8.09
C ILE A 45 -2.79 9.48 7.09
N TYR A 46 -1.97 10.53 7.12
CA TYR A 46 -2.07 11.64 6.20
C TYR A 46 -0.81 11.72 5.33
N ALA A 47 -0.97 12.17 4.11
CA ALA A 47 0.12 12.49 3.20
C ALA A 47 -0.16 13.81 2.50
N ASP A 48 0.90 14.49 2.14
CA ASP A 48 0.82 15.74 1.38
C ASP A 48 0.61 15.45 -0.10
N ASP A 49 -0.55 15.82 -0.60
CA ASP A 49 -0.92 15.75 -2.02
C ASP A 49 -0.48 17.04 -2.71
N ILE A 50 0.83 17.17 -2.98
CA ILE A 50 1.46 18.37 -3.54
C ILE A 50 0.99 18.58 -4.99
N THR A 51 -0.19 19.12 -5.18
CA THR A 51 -0.67 19.48 -6.53
C THR A 51 -0.28 20.91 -6.93
N ASP A 52 -0.16 21.86 -5.98
CA ASP A 52 0.02 23.28 -6.28
C ASP A 52 1.18 23.95 -5.52
N GLY A 53 2.09 23.16 -4.93
CA GLY A 53 3.23 23.69 -4.16
C GLY A 53 2.85 24.23 -2.78
N VAL A 54 1.59 24.11 -2.38
CA VAL A 54 1.10 24.37 -1.02
C VAL A 54 0.79 23.00 -0.38
N PRO A 55 1.29 22.71 0.83
CA PRO A 55 0.99 21.46 1.51
C PRO A 55 -0.53 21.26 1.69
N ASP A 56 -1.07 20.18 1.15
CA ASP A 56 -2.47 19.79 1.28
C ASP A 56 -2.55 18.34 1.76
N TYR A 57 -2.53 18.17 3.10
CA TYR A 57 -2.56 16.87 3.72
C TYR A 57 -3.94 16.22 3.59
N LYS A 58 -4.00 15.12 2.88
CA LYS A 58 -5.19 14.27 2.74
C LYS A 58 -5.04 12.99 3.54
N VAL A 59 -6.17 12.41 3.96
CA VAL A 59 -6.15 11.08 4.58
C VAL A 59 -5.83 10.03 3.52
N PHE A 60 -4.77 9.25 3.75
CA PHE A 60 -4.30 8.17 2.88
C PHE A 60 -4.54 6.78 3.44
N GLY A 61 -4.88 6.69 4.72
CA GLY A 61 -5.09 5.41 5.36
C GLY A 61 -5.26 5.51 6.85
N PHE A 62 -5.04 4.40 7.52
CA PHE A 62 -5.14 4.33 8.97
C PHE A 62 -4.34 3.16 9.54
N ILE A 63 -4.05 3.24 10.83
CA ILE A 63 -3.56 2.14 11.67
C ILE A 63 -4.71 1.68 12.55
N ALA A 64 -4.99 0.39 12.57
CA ALA A 64 -5.99 -0.24 13.40
C ALA A 64 -5.39 -1.36 14.24
N ARG A 65 -5.99 -1.67 15.39
CA ARG A 65 -5.52 -2.69 16.31
C ARG A 65 -6.67 -3.53 16.88
N SER A 66 -6.41 -4.85 16.99
CA SER A 66 -7.27 -5.78 17.74
C SER A 66 -6.39 -6.68 18.61
N GLY A 67 -6.36 -6.45 19.91
CA GLY A 67 -5.47 -7.18 20.81
C GLY A 67 -3.99 -7.04 20.43
N PRO A 68 -3.28 -8.14 20.08
CA PRO A 68 -1.89 -8.12 19.65
C PRO A 68 -1.70 -7.81 18.17
N ASP A 69 -2.77 -7.74 17.38
CA ASP A 69 -2.72 -7.63 15.93
C ASP A 69 -2.89 -6.18 15.48
N VAL A 70 -1.99 -5.73 14.61
CA VAL A 70 -1.98 -4.38 14.07
C VAL A 70 -2.03 -4.44 12.54
N ILE A 71 -2.94 -3.68 11.95
CA ILE A 71 -3.08 -3.53 10.51
C ILE A 71 -2.84 -2.06 10.13
N VAL A 72 -2.05 -1.85 9.08
CA VAL A 72 -1.86 -0.57 8.40
C VAL A 72 -2.47 -0.69 7.00
N ALA A 73 -3.47 0.11 6.71
CA ALA A 73 -4.15 0.13 5.41
C ALA A 73 -3.92 1.46 4.69
N ILE A 74 -3.48 1.38 3.43
CA ILE A 74 -3.07 2.55 2.64
C ILE A 74 -3.81 2.52 1.30
N ARG A 75 -4.63 3.55 1.03
CA ARG A 75 -5.30 3.71 -0.26
C ARG A 75 -4.36 4.21 -1.35
N GLY A 76 -4.75 4.05 -2.59
CA GLY A 76 -4.14 4.74 -3.72
C GLY A 76 -4.71 6.15 -3.94
N THR A 77 -4.36 6.74 -5.08
CA THR A 77 -4.96 7.99 -5.57
C THR A 77 -6.22 7.72 -6.40
N GLU A 78 -7.13 8.71 -6.51
CA GLU A 78 -8.31 8.60 -7.39
C GLU A 78 -7.94 8.84 -8.87
N GLY A 79 -7.02 9.75 -9.15
CA GLY A 79 -6.54 10.08 -10.51
C GLY A 79 -5.33 9.24 -10.94
N VAL A 80 -5.43 7.90 -10.86
CA VAL A 80 -4.29 7.01 -11.18
C VAL A 80 -3.72 7.25 -12.57
N PHE A 81 -4.58 7.57 -13.54
CA PHE A 81 -4.18 7.71 -14.94
C PHE A 81 -3.38 8.98 -15.19
N GLU A 82 -3.86 10.11 -14.68
CA GLU A 82 -3.17 11.39 -14.75
C GLU A 82 -1.85 11.29 -13.99
N TRP A 83 -1.88 10.69 -12.82
CA TRP A 83 -0.72 10.46 -12.00
C TRP A 83 0.36 9.60 -12.70
N ILE A 84 -0.03 8.51 -13.40
CA ILE A 84 0.89 7.66 -14.17
C ILE A 84 1.53 8.44 -15.32
N MET A 85 0.76 9.29 -15.99
CA MET A 85 1.26 10.08 -17.14
C MET A 85 2.26 11.17 -16.72
N ASP A 86 2.16 11.67 -15.50
CA ASP A 86 3.06 12.69 -14.94
C ASP A 86 4.35 12.11 -14.35
N PHE A 87 4.48 10.77 -14.29
CA PHE A 87 5.65 10.11 -13.73
C PHE A 87 6.91 10.29 -14.59
N LEU A 88 7.89 10.97 -14.04
CA LEU A 88 9.21 11.15 -14.68
C LEU A 88 10.17 9.98 -14.41
N PHE A 89 9.79 9.01 -13.58
CA PHE A 89 10.60 7.84 -13.20
C PHE A 89 12.01 8.19 -12.74
N ILE A 90 12.14 9.21 -11.88
CA ILE A 90 13.44 9.70 -11.41
C ILE A 90 13.88 8.90 -10.19
N PRO A 91 14.99 8.14 -10.24
CA PRO A 91 15.50 7.40 -9.10
C PRO A 91 16.23 8.30 -8.11
N VAL A 92 15.84 8.25 -6.82
CA VAL A 92 16.51 8.92 -5.72
C VAL A 92 16.94 7.90 -4.66
N LEU A 93 17.98 8.20 -3.88
CA LEU A 93 18.34 7.35 -2.75
C LEU A 93 17.19 7.30 -1.73
N PHE A 94 16.86 6.11 -1.25
CA PHE A 94 15.88 5.97 -0.19
C PHE A 94 16.49 6.46 1.13
N PRO A 95 15.95 7.52 1.76
CA PRO A 95 16.65 8.22 2.84
C PRO A 95 16.56 7.54 4.19
N TYR A 96 15.66 6.55 4.36
CA TYR A 96 15.35 5.99 5.68
C TYR A 96 16.08 4.69 5.98
N VAL A 97 16.45 3.95 4.94
CA VAL A 97 17.25 2.71 5.04
C VAL A 97 18.26 2.71 3.90
N ASN A 98 19.47 2.24 4.15
CA ASN A 98 20.45 2.09 3.07
C ASN A 98 20.09 0.91 2.16
N ALA A 99 19.12 1.12 1.29
CA ALA A 99 18.49 0.08 0.48
C ALA A 99 18.55 0.32 -1.04
N GLY A 100 19.33 1.30 -1.52
CA GLY A 100 19.37 1.63 -2.94
C GLY A 100 18.46 2.80 -3.31
N ARG A 101 17.90 2.79 -4.52
CA ARG A 101 17.11 3.92 -5.06
C ARG A 101 15.67 3.54 -5.26
N THR A 102 14.80 4.50 -5.00
CA THR A 102 13.34 4.42 -5.17
C THR A 102 12.86 5.52 -6.11
N GLU A 103 11.66 5.40 -6.64
CA GLU A 103 11.07 6.45 -7.45
C GLU A 103 10.81 7.71 -6.58
N ARG A 104 11.16 8.88 -7.11
CA ARG A 104 11.15 10.15 -6.38
C ARG A 104 9.76 10.53 -5.88
N GLY A 105 8.72 10.35 -6.70
CA GLY A 105 7.34 10.66 -6.32
C GLY A 105 6.88 9.80 -5.14
N PHE A 106 7.12 8.49 -5.20
CA PHE A 106 6.82 7.59 -4.07
C PHE A 106 7.58 7.98 -2.81
N THR A 107 8.87 8.32 -2.96
CA THR A 107 9.71 8.71 -1.84
C THR A 107 9.23 10.01 -1.20
N ASN A 108 8.83 10.99 -2.00
CA ASN A 108 8.29 12.26 -1.51
C ASN A 108 6.95 12.06 -0.78
N PHE A 109 6.02 11.30 -1.37
CA PHE A 109 4.76 10.95 -0.70
C PHE A 109 5.02 10.24 0.62
N TYR A 110 5.88 9.24 0.63
CA TYR A 110 6.23 8.51 1.85
C TYR A 110 6.87 9.42 2.90
N SER A 111 7.70 10.38 2.48
CA SER A 111 8.33 11.34 3.38
C SER A 111 7.32 12.25 4.10
N SER A 112 6.14 12.44 3.51
CA SER A 112 5.04 13.22 4.09
C SER A 112 4.06 12.39 4.93
N PHE A 113 4.35 11.10 5.19
CA PHE A 113 3.47 10.23 5.98
C PHE A 113 3.48 10.60 7.46
N HIS A 114 2.38 11.22 7.92
CA HIS A 114 2.18 11.69 9.28
C HIS A 114 0.86 11.17 9.88
N THR A 115 0.75 11.24 11.20
CA THR A 115 -0.46 10.83 11.95
C THR A 115 -1.47 11.95 12.13
N GLY A 116 -1.25 13.09 11.50
CA GLY A 116 -2.15 14.24 11.47
C GLY A 116 -1.95 15.04 10.19
N ALA A 117 -2.84 16.01 9.97
CA ALA A 117 -2.91 16.79 8.73
C ALA A 117 -1.84 17.90 8.63
N ASP A 118 -0.68 17.69 9.23
CA ASP A 118 0.48 18.58 9.11
C ASP A 118 1.77 17.87 9.52
N SER A 119 2.92 18.42 9.10
CA SER A 119 4.25 17.86 9.34
C SER A 119 4.75 17.99 10.80
N SER A 120 4.03 18.65 11.70
CA SER A 120 4.37 18.73 13.13
C SER A 120 3.95 17.49 13.91
N THR A 121 3.08 16.66 13.32
CA THR A 121 2.64 15.42 13.93
C THR A 121 3.67 14.30 13.70
N PRO A 122 3.69 13.22 14.51
CA PRO A 122 4.62 12.14 14.35
C PRO A 122 4.53 11.49 12.96
N ARG A 123 5.67 11.05 12.43
CA ARG A 123 5.67 10.17 11.25
C ARG A 123 4.98 8.83 11.59
N VAL A 124 4.39 8.21 10.58
CA VAL A 124 3.71 6.90 10.73
C VAL A 124 4.63 5.84 11.33
N VAL A 125 5.89 5.79 10.90
CA VAL A 125 6.88 4.83 11.43
C VAL A 125 7.16 5.06 12.93
N ASP A 126 7.13 6.30 13.41
CA ASP A 126 7.35 6.63 14.82
C ASP A 126 6.13 6.29 15.68
N ALA A 127 4.92 6.43 15.13
CA ALA A 127 3.71 5.93 15.77
C ALA A 127 3.74 4.41 15.91
N LEU A 128 4.15 3.68 14.86
CA LEU A 128 4.35 2.23 14.91
C LEU A 128 5.42 1.84 15.91
N ARG A 129 6.54 2.55 15.97
CA ARG A 129 7.60 2.31 16.98
C ARG A 129 7.06 2.45 18.40
N THR A 130 6.27 3.48 18.67
CA THR A 130 5.62 3.67 19.96
C THR A 130 4.66 2.52 20.29
N LEU A 131 3.87 2.09 19.30
CA LEU A 131 2.88 1.02 19.46
C LEU A 131 3.52 -0.34 19.73
N THR A 132 4.69 -0.62 19.10
CA THR A 132 5.41 -1.90 19.22
C THR A 132 6.38 -1.95 20.40
N ALA A 133 6.80 -0.81 20.95
CA ALA A 133 7.80 -0.72 22.02
C ALA A 133 7.47 -1.54 23.28
N GLY A 134 6.20 -1.76 23.58
CA GLY A 134 5.75 -2.55 24.72
C GLY A 134 5.78 -4.06 24.53
N GLY A 135 6.20 -4.58 23.35
CA GLY A 135 6.23 -6.01 23.03
C GLY A 135 4.84 -6.70 23.03
N THR A 136 3.77 -5.93 23.04
CA THR A 136 2.38 -6.46 23.05
C THR A 136 1.84 -6.72 21.64
N VAL A 137 2.49 -6.18 20.61
CA VAL A 137 2.17 -6.43 19.20
C VAL A 137 2.86 -7.71 18.77
N GLN A 138 2.09 -8.68 18.28
CA GLN A 138 2.60 -9.96 17.78
C GLN A 138 2.56 -10.03 16.25
N THR A 139 1.59 -9.38 15.62
CA THR A 139 1.48 -9.28 14.17
C THR A 139 1.40 -7.82 13.73
N LEU A 140 2.12 -7.51 12.66
CA LEU A 140 2.01 -6.24 11.95
C LEU A 140 1.81 -6.54 10.46
N GLU A 141 0.62 -6.22 9.98
CA GLU A 141 0.23 -6.38 8.60
C GLU A 141 0.13 -5.02 7.93
N ILE A 142 0.70 -4.90 6.74
CA ILE A 142 0.70 -3.65 5.96
C ILE A 142 0.09 -3.95 4.61
N ALA A 143 -0.98 -3.25 4.26
CA ALA A 143 -1.64 -3.45 2.97
C ALA A 143 -1.85 -2.14 2.22
N GLY A 144 -1.77 -2.22 0.89
CA GLY A 144 -1.98 -1.07 0.04
C GLY A 144 -2.46 -1.43 -1.37
N HIS A 145 -3.02 -0.44 -2.05
CA HIS A 145 -3.47 -0.56 -3.44
C HIS A 145 -2.88 0.55 -4.28
N SER A 146 -2.41 0.25 -5.50
CA SER A 146 -1.89 1.24 -6.45
C SER A 146 -0.71 2.05 -5.87
N LEU A 147 -0.77 3.38 -5.84
CA LEU A 147 0.18 4.24 -5.11
C LEU A 147 0.35 3.77 -3.66
N GLY A 148 -0.75 3.43 -2.98
CA GLY A 148 -0.70 2.91 -1.61
C GLY A 148 0.10 1.62 -1.46
N SER A 149 0.21 0.81 -2.52
CA SER A 149 1.09 -0.36 -2.55
C SER A 149 2.57 0.01 -2.55
N ALA A 150 2.95 1.05 -3.31
CA ALA A 150 4.30 1.57 -3.28
C ALA A 150 4.65 2.12 -1.89
N LEU A 151 3.71 2.86 -1.28
CA LEU A 151 3.89 3.45 0.05
C LEU A 151 3.92 2.37 1.15
N ALA A 152 3.12 1.31 1.02
CA ALA A 152 3.17 0.13 1.90
C ALA A 152 4.53 -0.58 1.83
N THR A 153 5.08 -0.72 0.61
CA THR A 153 6.42 -1.27 0.40
C THR A 153 7.50 -0.40 1.07
N LEU A 154 7.44 0.92 0.91
CA LEU A 154 8.39 1.85 1.55
C LEU A 154 8.26 1.84 3.09
N LEU A 155 7.04 1.77 3.61
CA LEU A 155 6.79 1.67 5.06
C LEU A 155 7.32 0.36 5.62
N ALA A 156 7.10 -0.75 4.93
CA ALA A 156 7.53 -2.06 5.40
C ALA A 156 9.06 -2.15 5.54
N ILE A 157 9.82 -1.66 4.55
CA ILE A 157 11.28 -1.66 4.64
C ILE A 157 11.80 -0.67 5.70
N ASP A 158 11.15 0.49 5.89
CA ASP A 158 11.49 1.44 6.97
C ASP A 158 11.26 0.80 8.35
N VAL A 159 10.12 0.14 8.54
CA VAL A 159 9.77 -0.57 9.77
C VAL A 159 10.75 -1.70 10.08
N ALA A 160 11.05 -2.57 9.12
CA ALA A 160 11.94 -3.70 9.32
C ALA A 160 13.39 -3.26 9.44
N GLY A 161 13.86 -2.38 8.55
CA GLY A 161 15.25 -1.93 8.49
C GLY A 161 15.67 -1.08 9.68
N ASN A 162 14.74 -0.39 10.33
CA ASN A 162 14.97 0.40 11.54
C ASN A 162 14.56 -0.31 12.84
N GLY A 163 14.30 -1.62 12.77
CA GLY A 163 14.04 -2.44 13.95
C GLY A 163 12.74 -2.10 14.69
N VAL A 164 11.78 -1.49 14.03
CA VAL A 164 10.46 -1.18 14.61
C VAL A 164 9.64 -2.45 14.79
N PHE A 165 9.65 -3.31 13.77
CA PHE A 165 9.06 -4.65 13.80
C PHE A 165 9.81 -5.56 12.82
N ALA A 166 10.33 -6.67 13.31
CA ALA A 166 11.34 -7.47 12.58
C ALA A 166 10.80 -8.21 11.34
N SER A 167 9.51 -8.54 11.30
CA SER A 167 8.94 -9.37 10.24
C SER A 167 7.48 -8.97 9.96
N PRO A 168 7.24 -7.78 9.38
CA PRO A 168 5.91 -7.41 8.95
C PRO A 168 5.43 -8.31 7.82
N THR A 169 4.13 -8.54 7.74
CA THR A 169 3.45 -9.18 6.62
C THR A 169 2.92 -8.11 5.68
N VAL A 170 3.14 -8.25 4.38
CA VAL A 170 2.77 -7.22 3.41
C VAL A 170 1.93 -7.80 2.28
N TYR A 171 0.76 -7.21 2.05
CA TYR A 171 -0.09 -7.50 0.90
C TYR A 171 -0.28 -6.25 0.06
N THR A 172 0.11 -6.32 -1.20
CA THR A 172 -0.08 -5.21 -2.13
C THR A 172 -0.94 -5.63 -3.31
N PHE A 173 -1.84 -4.74 -3.72
CA PHE A 173 -2.71 -4.92 -4.88
C PHE A 173 -2.36 -3.87 -5.92
N ALA A 174 -2.20 -4.26 -7.18
CA ALA A 174 -1.84 -3.36 -8.27
C ALA A 174 -0.53 -2.59 -8.03
N SER A 175 0.47 -3.21 -7.40
CA SER A 175 1.71 -2.51 -7.04
C SER A 175 2.56 -2.17 -8.26
N PRO A 176 2.98 -0.91 -8.44
CA PRO A 176 4.04 -0.56 -9.38
C PRO A 176 5.41 -1.05 -8.89
N ARG A 177 6.45 -0.95 -9.74
CA ARG A 177 7.84 -1.13 -9.33
C ARG A 177 8.29 0.06 -8.51
N VAL A 178 8.78 -0.18 -7.29
CA VAL A 178 9.06 0.89 -6.32
C VAL A 178 10.50 1.40 -6.43
N GLY A 179 11.45 0.52 -6.72
CA GLY A 179 12.85 0.87 -6.69
C GLY A 179 13.72 0.06 -7.66
N ASP A 180 15.02 0.32 -7.57
CA ASP A 180 16.04 -0.36 -8.36
C ASP A 180 16.32 -1.78 -7.81
N LYS A 181 17.21 -2.49 -8.51
CA LYS A 181 17.61 -3.87 -8.11
C LYS A 181 18.23 -3.94 -6.70
N VAL A 182 18.91 -2.86 -6.27
CA VAL A 182 19.51 -2.83 -4.92
C VAL A 182 18.40 -2.70 -3.88
N PHE A 183 17.42 -1.83 -4.15
CA PHE A 183 16.25 -1.67 -3.29
C PHE A 183 15.47 -2.99 -3.17
N ALA A 184 15.13 -3.61 -4.30
CA ALA A 184 14.37 -4.86 -4.29
C ALA A 184 15.09 -5.97 -3.51
N GLY A 185 16.39 -6.18 -3.77
CA GLY A 185 17.16 -7.21 -3.06
C GLY A 185 17.32 -6.94 -1.56
N THR A 186 17.42 -5.67 -1.14
CA THR A 186 17.45 -5.31 0.29
C THR A 186 16.08 -5.52 0.93
N TYR A 187 15.01 -5.13 0.22
CA TYR A 187 13.62 -5.34 0.66
C TYR A 187 13.33 -6.83 0.88
N ASP A 188 13.62 -7.67 -0.11
CA ASP A 188 13.34 -9.11 -0.06
C ASP A 188 14.07 -9.81 1.10
N GLY A 189 15.25 -9.31 1.45
CA GLY A 189 16.00 -9.77 2.62
C GLY A 189 15.42 -9.35 3.97
N LEU A 190 14.81 -8.17 4.04
CA LEU A 190 14.26 -7.60 5.29
C LEU A 190 12.77 -7.90 5.50
N VAL A 191 12.01 -8.02 4.40
CA VAL A 191 10.54 -8.17 4.42
C VAL A 191 10.11 -9.39 3.58
N PRO A 192 10.55 -10.60 3.94
CA PRO A 192 10.32 -11.79 3.14
C PRO A 192 8.85 -12.25 3.09
N ASN A 193 7.99 -11.78 4.00
CA ASN A 193 6.56 -12.10 4.03
C ASN A 193 5.76 -11.07 3.23
N THR A 194 6.05 -10.95 1.94
CA THR A 194 5.37 -10.01 1.03
C THR A 194 4.68 -10.76 -0.09
N TRP A 195 3.45 -10.37 -0.41
CA TRP A 195 2.71 -10.86 -1.58
C TRP A 195 2.17 -9.71 -2.41
N ARG A 196 2.58 -9.68 -3.66
CA ARG A 196 2.11 -8.72 -4.67
C ARG A 196 1.03 -9.37 -5.52
N VAL A 197 -0.23 -9.10 -5.21
CA VAL A 197 -1.34 -9.53 -6.08
C VAL A 197 -1.34 -8.62 -7.32
N ALA A 198 -1.09 -9.23 -8.48
CA ALA A 198 -0.91 -8.52 -9.75
C ALA A 198 -1.90 -9.03 -10.80
N ASN A 199 -2.78 -8.17 -11.28
CA ASN A 199 -3.69 -8.49 -12.37
C ASN A 199 -2.97 -8.34 -13.72
N LEU A 200 -2.99 -9.38 -14.53
CA LEU A 200 -2.28 -9.43 -15.81
C LEU A 200 -2.69 -8.33 -16.79
N ASN A 201 -3.90 -7.79 -16.65
CA ASN A 201 -4.43 -6.75 -17.53
C ASN A 201 -4.19 -5.33 -16.99
N ASP A 202 -3.70 -5.19 -15.75
CA ASP A 202 -3.48 -3.91 -15.11
C ASP A 202 -2.11 -3.31 -15.50
N ILE A 203 -2.14 -2.22 -16.26
CA ILE A 203 -0.92 -1.55 -16.73
C ILE A 203 -0.05 -1.00 -15.59
N VAL A 204 -0.63 -0.66 -14.44
CA VAL A 204 0.11 -0.09 -13.29
C VAL A 204 1.18 -1.04 -12.80
N THR A 205 0.90 -2.36 -12.81
CA THR A 205 1.86 -3.37 -12.39
C THR A 205 3.10 -3.47 -13.28
N TYR A 206 3.06 -2.90 -14.48
CA TYR A 206 4.19 -2.86 -15.42
C TYR A 206 5.02 -1.58 -15.33
N LEU A 207 4.63 -0.60 -14.49
CA LEU A 207 5.27 0.70 -14.36
C LEU A 207 6.07 0.81 -13.04
N PRO A 208 7.14 1.62 -13.00
CA PRO A 208 7.94 2.08 -14.13
C PRO A 208 8.45 0.93 -15.00
N PRO A 209 8.70 1.14 -16.32
CA PRO A 209 9.14 0.04 -17.16
C PRO A 209 10.57 -0.42 -16.79
N PRO A 210 10.92 -1.70 -17.00
CA PRO A 210 12.21 -2.26 -16.59
C PRO A 210 13.42 -1.55 -17.18
N PHE A 211 13.29 -1.00 -18.40
CA PHE A 211 14.38 -0.25 -19.03
C PHE A 211 14.71 1.08 -18.32
N ALA A 212 13.83 1.57 -17.46
CA ALA A 212 14.07 2.70 -16.57
C ALA A 212 14.88 2.31 -15.31
N GLY A 213 15.29 1.04 -15.19
CA GLY A 213 16.11 0.54 -14.08
C GLY A 213 15.35 0.09 -12.84
N TYR A 214 14.02 0.04 -12.92
CA TYR A 214 13.16 -0.40 -11.81
C TYR A 214 12.83 -1.89 -11.91
N VAL A 215 12.77 -2.54 -10.75
CA VAL A 215 12.36 -3.94 -10.64
C VAL A 215 11.33 -4.10 -9.52
N HIS A 216 10.54 -5.15 -9.58
CA HIS A 216 9.64 -5.49 -8.49
C HIS A 216 10.41 -6.11 -7.32
N VAL A 217 9.89 -5.92 -6.09
CA VAL A 217 10.15 -6.82 -4.98
C VAL A 217 9.53 -8.18 -5.27
N ASP A 218 10.03 -9.25 -4.67
CA ASP A 218 9.65 -10.63 -5.00
C ASP A 218 8.21 -11.00 -4.60
N SER A 219 7.84 -12.28 -4.81
CA SER A 219 6.56 -12.90 -4.40
C SER A 219 5.32 -12.39 -5.12
N GLU A 220 5.35 -12.41 -6.46
CA GLU A 220 4.16 -12.12 -7.27
C GLU A 220 3.10 -13.22 -7.15
N VAL A 221 1.85 -12.80 -6.96
CA VAL A 221 0.64 -13.62 -7.03
C VAL A 221 -0.17 -13.14 -8.23
N PRO A 222 0.01 -13.77 -9.42
CA PRO A 222 -0.68 -13.34 -10.63
C PRO A 222 -2.16 -13.73 -10.57
N ILE A 223 -3.02 -12.79 -10.96
CA ILE A 223 -4.44 -13.02 -11.16
C ILE A 223 -4.85 -12.55 -12.57
N ASN A 224 -5.96 -13.05 -13.07
CA ASN A 224 -6.52 -12.64 -14.35
C ASN A 224 -8.01 -12.33 -14.20
N SER A 225 -8.39 -11.08 -14.41
CA SER A 225 -9.77 -10.60 -14.32
C SER A 225 -10.48 -10.47 -15.67
N ASP A 226 -9.89 -10.99 -16.76
CA ASP A 226 -10.38 -10.77 -18.13
C ASP A 226 -11.85 -11.18 -18.31
N ASP A 227 -12.22 -12.34 -17.80
CA ASP A 227 -13.58 -12.86 -17.89
C ASP A 227 -14.52 -12.32 -16.78
N ARG A 228 -14.08 -11.38 -15.94
CA ARG A 228 -14.82 -10.97 -14.74
C ARG A 228 -15.28 -9.51 -14.77
N THR A 229 -14.58 -8.65 -15.49
CA THR A 229 -14.82 -7.22 -15.48
C THR A 229 -14.83 -6.64 -16.89
N LYS A 230 -15.34 -5.43 -17.07
CA LYS A 230 -15.21 -4.71 -18.33
C LYS A 230 -13.74 -4.51 -18.70
N HIS A 231 -13.44 -4.65 -20.00
CA HIS A 231 -12.11 -4.51 -20.57
C HIS A 231 -11.72 -3.03 -20.68
N THR A 232 -11.51 -2.38 -19.55
CA THR A 232 -11.00 -1.01 -19.46
C THR A 232 -9.84 -0.95 -18.46
N ILE A 233 -8.90 -0.04 -18.69
CA ILE A 233 -7.76 0.14 -17.78
C ILE A 233 -8.24 0.45 -16.36
N SER A 234 -9.25 1.30 -16.23
CA SER A 234 -9.83 1.64 -14.93
C SER A 234 -10.37 0.41 -14.21
N CYS A 235 -11.18 -0.43 -14.91
CA CYS A 235 -11.78 -1.62 -14.29
C CYS A 235 -10.76 -2.70 -13.94
N TRP A 236 -9.74 -2.90 -14.77
CA TRP A 236 -8.66 -3.84 -14.46
C TRP A 236 -7.84 -3.41 -13.25
N HIS A 237 -7.76 -2.10 -12.98
CA HIS A 237 -7.00 -1.53 -11.89
C HIS A 237 -7.78 -1.44 -10.57
N GLN A 238 -9.11 -1.45 -10.59
CA GLN A 238 -9.89 -1.26 -9.36
C GLN A 238 -9.66 -2.36 -8.33
N LEU A 239 -9.50 -1.98 -7.07
CA LEU A 239 -9.28 -2.93 -5.97
C LEU A 239 -10.40 -3.97 -5.87
N ARG A 240 -11.66 -3.56 -6.07
CA ARG A 240 -12.79 -4.51 -6.08
C ARG A 240 -12.67 -5.58 -7.16
N THR A 241 -12.08 -5.25 -8.31
CA THR A 241 -11.78 -6.24 -9.36
C THR A 241 -10.75 -7.26 -8.89
N TYR A 242 -9.70 -6.83 -8.21
CA TYR A 242 -8.71 -7.71 -7.60
C TYR A 242 -9.37 -8.68 -6.59
N LEU A 243 -10.18 -8.13 -5.68
CA LEU A 243 -10.84 -8.93 -4.66
C LEU A 243 -11.90 -9.87 -5.26
N ASN A 244 -12.69 -9.42 -6.25
CA ASN A 244 -13.64 -10.29 -6.99
C ASN A 244 -12.92 -11.43 -7.70
N THR A 245 -11.73 -11.18 -8.23
CA THR A 245 -10.94 -12.22 -8.90
C THR A 245 -10.45 -13.29 -7.93
N LEU A 246 -10.13 -12.91 -6.70
CA LEU A 246 -9.78 -13.84 -5.62
C LEU A 246 -11.01 -14.56 -5.06
N ASP A 247 -12.14 -13.87 -4.94
CA ASP A 247 -13.43 -14.40 -4.46
C ASP A 247 -14.59 -13.70 -5.17
N SER A 248 -15.31 -14.44 -6.01
CA SER A 248 -16.43 -13.94 -6.80
C SER A 248 -17.64 -13.45 -5.98
N SER A 249 -17.66 -13.68 -4.68
CA SER A 249 -18.69 -13.11 -3.78
C SER A 249 -18.49 -11.62 -3.49
N VAL A 250 -17.28 -11.10 -3.72
CA VAL A 250 -17.00 -9.66 -3.61
C VAL A 250 -17.59 -8.94 -4.81
N ALA A 251 -18.49 -7.99 -4.58
CA ALA A 251 -19.14 -7.24 -5.65
C ALA A 251 -18.12 -6.32 -6.37
N LEU A 252 -18.19 -6.29 -7.70
CA LEU A 252 -17.53 -5.30 -8.53
C LEU A 252 -18.15 -3.91 -8.33
N ASP A 253 -17.41 -2.88 -8.68
CA ASP A 253 -18.00 -1.57 -8.86
C ASP A 253 -18.98 -1.58 -10.04
N ALA A 254 -20.11 -0.85 -9.92
CA ALA A 254 -21.20 -0.90 -10.88
C ALA A 254 -20.75 -0.61 -12.32
N ASP A 255 -19.79 0.31 -12.47
CA ASP A 255 -19.24 0.69 -13.78
C ASP A 255 -18.39 -0.40 -14.42
N CYS A 256 -17.93 -1.37 -13.64
CA CYS A 256 -17.04 -2.44 -14.08
C CYS A 256 -17.73 -3.80 -14.28
N VAL A 257 -19.02 -3.89 -14.00
CA VAL A 257 -19.80 -5.11 -14.27
C VAL A 257 -19.90 -5.30 -15.78
N PRO A 258 -19.53 -6.49 -16.33
CA PRO A 258 -19.72 -6.80 -17.76
C PRO A 258 -21.18 -6.64 -18.19
N ALA A 259 -21.40 -6.31 -19.47
CA ALA A 259 -22.73 -6.11 -20.05
C ALA A 259 -23.45 -7.46 -20.21
#